data_572efcc9e8dd6f23f7378a79ba641c92
#
_entry.id   572efcc9e8dd6f23f7378a79ba641c92
#
_cell.length_a   1.000
_cell.length_b   1.000
_cell.length_c   1.000
_cell.angle_alpha   90.00
_cell.angle_beta   90.00
_cell.angle_gamma   90.00
#
_symmetry.space_group_name_H-M   'P 1'
#
loop_
_entity.id
_entity.type
_entity.pdbx_description
1 polymer ?
#
loop_
_entity_poly.entity_id
_entity_poly.type
_entity_poly.pdbx_seq_one_letter_code
_entity_poly.pdbx_strand_id
1 'polypeptide(L)'
;MSESDAERIALVTGGASGIGWAIAQGLAGEGCRVTIADRNTDAATARAAELGRPHAAHTVDVTEESTVAALFDRVGPLDIVVNTAGFSNFGRIIEMPVEEFRAVVDVCLNGAFIVAKYAGRQLRDGGSLVSVTSLNARLAAPGMSAYSAAKAGLAMLTQVAALEFAPRHIRVNAVSPGFVHTPLTQAVTQVPAVLDDYLENTPLGRLGAPTDVADAVLFLCSAKASWLTGEVLDLNGGAHLKRYPDILAHLDRMASV
;
A
#
# COMPACT_ATOMS: atom_id res chain seq x y z
N MET A 1 17.31 16.97 27.61
CA MET A 1 17.20 16.20 26.37
C MET A 1 15.75 15.79 26.30
N SER A 2 14.98 16.35 25.36
CA SER A 2 13.57 16.01 25.17
C SER A 2 13.47 14.60 24.56
N GLU A 3 12.42 13.85 24.88
CA GLU A 3 12.14 12.51 24.32
C GLU A 3 12.03 12.46 22.77
N SER A 4 12.33 13.59 22.09
CA SER A 4 12.22 13.72 20.63
C SER A 4 13.44 13.25 19.83
N ASP A 5 14.52 12.79 20.45
CA ASP A 5 15.79 12.45 19.75
C ASP A 5 16.03 10.95 19.55
N ALA A 6 15.09 10.08 19.92
CA ALA A 6 15.23 8.66 19.65
C ALA A 6 14.90 8.36 18.17
N GLU A 7 15.84 7.70 17.49
CA GLU A 7 15.66 7.25 16.09
C GLU A 7 14.42 6.35 15.97
N ARG A 8 13.42 6.76 15.17
CA ARG A 8 12.22 5.95 14.91
C ARG A 8 12.56 4.78 13.99
N ILE A 9 11.99 3.62 14.26
CA ILE A 9 12.23 2.40 13.50
C ILE A 9 10.98 2.10 12.65
N ALA A 10 11.18 2.00 11.34
CA ALA A 10 10.11 1.79 10.38
C ALA A 10 10.32 0.51 9.57
N LEU A 11 9.23 -0.20 9.30
CA LEU A 11 9.16 -1.35 8.40
C LEU A 11 8.21 -1.02 7.25
N VAL A 12 8.67 -1.24 5.99
CA VAL A 12 7.85 -1.09 4.78
C VAL A 12 7.80 -2.42 4.05
N THR A 13 6.63 -3.09 4.02
CA THR A 13 6.41 -4.29 3.20
C THR A 13 6.00 -3.90 1.78
N GLY A 14 6.49 -4.62 0.76
CA GLY A 14 6.38 -4.18 -0.64
C GLY A 14 7.24 -2.95 -0.95
N GLY A 15 8.31 -2.72 -0.15
CA GLY A 15 9.10 -1.49 -0.15
C GLY A 15 10.13 -1.37 -1.27
N ALA A 16 10.30 -2.38 -2.12
CA ALA A 16 11.37 -2.38 -3.13
C ALA A 16 11.02 -1.60 -4.41
N SER A 17 9.76 -1.18 -4.61
CA SER A 17 9.35 -0.51 -5.85
C SER A 17 8.16 0.44 -5.66
N GLY A 18 7.91 1.29 -6.65
CA GLY A 18 6.72 2.13 -6.75
C GLY A 18 6.43 2.96 -5.49
N ILE A 19 5.20 2.85 -5.00
CA ILE A 19 4.72 3.57 -3.82
C ILE A 19 5.53 3.20 -2.57
N GLY A 20 5.78 1.88 -2.36
CA GLY A 20 6.51 1.41 -1.19
C GLY A 20 7.93 1.97 -1.13
N TRP A 21 8.61 2.03 -2.28
CA TRP A 21 9.93 2.64 -2.36
C TRP A 21 9.92 4.15 -2.05
N ALA A 22 8.98 4.89 -2.61
CA ALA A 22 8.84 6.32 -2.31
C ALA A 22 8.58 6.58 -0.82
N ILE A 23 7.76 5.73 -0.17
CA ILE A 23 7.52 5.80 1.28
C ILE A 23 8.81 5.50 2.06
N ALA A 24 9.55 4.45 1.69
CA ALA A 24 10.82 4.11 2.34
C ALA A 24 11.83 5.27 2.26
N GLN A 25 11.95 5.91 1.09
CA GLN A 25 12.79 7.10 0.90
C GLN A 25 12.34 8.27 1.78
N GLY A 26 11.03 8.55 1.82
CA GLY A 26 10.47 9.62 2.64
C GLY A 26 10.71 9.40 4.13
N LEU A 27 10.48 8.19 4.65
CA LEU A 27 10.74 7.84 6.05
C LEU A 27 12.22 7.96 6.40
N ALA A 28 13.12 7.50 5.50
CA ALA A 28 14.56 7.68 5.68
C ALA A 28 14.95 9.17 5.70
N GLY A 29 14.35 9.97 4.82
CA GLY A 29 14.54 11.43 4.79
C GLY A 29 14.07 12.14 6.05
N GLU A 30 13.07 11.59 6.77
CA GLU A 30 12.63 12.05 8.10
C GLU A 30 13.47 11.51 9.26
N GLY A 31 14.59 10.83 8.99
CA GLY A 31 15.50 10.29 10.00
C GLY A 31 15.04 8.98 10.63
N CYS A 32 14.10 8.25 10.03
CA CYS A 32 13.75 6.91 10.49
C CYS A 32 14.80 5.89 10.03
N ARG A 33 15.10 4.91 10.87
CA ARG A 33 15.78 3.69 10.43
C ARG A 33 14.76 2.79 9.74
N VAL A 34 14.92 2.60 8.43
CA VAL A 34 13.96 1.88 7.59
C VAL A 34 14.45 0.47 7.29
N THR A 35 13.55 -0.50 7.48
CA THR A 35 13.68 -1.85 6.94
C THR A 35 12.76 -1.99 5.73
N ILE A 36 13.34 -2.32 4.57
CA ILE A 36 12.63 -2.62 3.33
C ILE A 36 12.39 -4.13 3.29
N ALA A 37 11.14 -4.54 3.25
CA ALA A 37 10.76 -5.95 3.14
C ALA A 37 10.00 -6.19 1.83
N ASP A 38 10.49 -7.12 1.02
CA ASP A 38 9.89 -7.44 -0.28
C ASP A 38 10.13 -8.90 -0.65
N ARG A 39 9.29 -9.48 -1.51
CA ARG A 39 9.53 -10.82 -2.05
C ARG A 39 10.73 -10.86 -3.01
N ASN A 40 11.03 -9.72 -3.66
CA ASN A 40 12.18 -9.56 -4.54
C ASN A 40 13.41 -9.13 -3.70
N THR A 41 14.18 -10.12 -3.28
CA THR A 41 15.38 -9.95 -2.44
C THR A 41 16.39 -8.99 -3.05
N ASP A 42 16.66 -9.13 -4.35
CA ASP A 42 17.67 -8.33 -5.04
C ASP A 42 17.28 -6.86 -5.10
N ALA A 43 16.01 -6.61 -5.47
CA ALA A 43 15.47 -5.25 -5.49
C ALA A 43 15.47 -4.61 -4.10
N ALA A 44 15.03 -5.33 -3.06
CA ALA A 44 15.04 -4.82 -1.69
C ALA A 44 16.46 -4.49 -1.21
N THR A 45 17.43 -5.38 -1.50
CA THR A 45 18.85 -5.18 -1.15
C THR A 45 19.43 -3.97 -1.86
N ALA A 46 19.17 -3.82 -3.17
CA ALA A 46 19.61 -2.65 -3.93
C ALA A 46 19.04 -1.34 -3.35
N ARG A 47 17.75 -1.33 -2.97
CA ARG A 47 17.11 -0.16 -2.37
C ARG A 47 17.66 0.18 -0.99
N ALA A 48 17.90 -0.81 -0.14
CA ALA A 48 18.54 -0.56 1.16
C ALA A 48 19.97 -0.02 1.01
N ALA A 49 20.72 -0.52 0.01
CA ALA A 49 22.05 0.00 -0.31
C ALA A 49 22.00 1.45 -0.84
N GLU A 50 20.98 1.82 -1.63
CA GLU A 50 20.74 3.18 -2.12
C GLU A 50 20.44 4.16 -0.96
N LEU A 51 19.68 3.74 0.04
CA LEU A 51 19.46 4.53 1.26
C LEU A 51 20.73 4.64 2.13
N GLY A 52 21.61 3.65 2.06
CA GLY A 52 22.80 3.58 2.88
C GLY A 52 22.54 3.04 4.30
N ARG A 53 23.56 3.05 5.16
CA ARG A 53 23.41 2.65 6.57
C ARG A 53 22.71 3.76 7.37
N PRO A 54 21.86 3.44 8.35
CA PRO A 54 21.63 2.14 8.98
C PRO A 54 20.44 1.34 8.40
N HIS A 55 19.98 1.63 7.18
CA HIS A 55 18.83 0.95 6.57
C HIS A 55 19.15 -0.51 6.21
N ALA A 56 18.11 -1.36 6.19
CA ALA A 56 18.24 -2.79 5.96
C ALA A 56 17.19 -3.33 4.96
N ALA A 57 17.46 -4.50 4.39
CA ALA A 57 16.52 -5.23 3.56
C ALA A 57 16.29 -6.64 4.09
N HIS A 58 15.05 -7.15 3.94
CA HIS A 58 14.70 -8.53 4.22
C HIS A 58 13.74 -9.09 3.17
N THR A 59 13.94 -10.36 2.84
CA THR A 59 12.99 -11.10 2.00
C THR A 59 11.76 -11.45 2.83
N VAL A 60 10.56 -11.19 2.28
CA VAL A 60 9.29 -11.61 2.88
C VAL A 60 8.28 -11.93 1.78
N ASP A 61 7.61 -13.04 1.91
CA ASP A 61 6.35 -13.29 1.23
C ASP A 61 5.21 -13.08 2.24
N VAL A 62 4.39 -12.06 2.02
CA VAL A 62 3.31 -11.72 2.95
C VAL A 62 2.21 -12.77 3.02
N THR A 63 2.14 -13.69 2.05
CA THR A 63 1.19 -14.81 2.05
C THR A 63 1.63 -15.95 2.96
N GLU A 64 2.92 -15.98 3.34
CA GLU A 64 3.52 -17.00 4.19
C GLU A 64 3.73 -16.47 5.61
N GLU A 65 2.85 -16.85 6.53
CA GLU A 65 2.89 -16.35 7.92
C GLU A 65 4.26 -16.54 8.58
N SER A 66 4.94 -17.64 8.30
CA SER A 66 6.26 -17.93 8.87
C SER A 66 7.33 -16.93 8.47
N THR A 67 7.30 -16.44 7.22
CA THR A 67 8.26 -15.43 6.73
C THR A 67 7.99 -14.07 7.35
N VAL A 68 6.73 -13.72 7.53
CA VAL A 68 6.31 -12.48 8.22
C VAL A 68 6.70 -12.53 9.69
N ALA A 69 6.44 -13.64 10.39
CA ALA A 69 6.85 -13.82 11.79
C ALA A 69 8.37 -13.64 11.96
N ALA A 70 9.16 -14.33 11.13
CA ALA A 70 10.61 -14.24 11.17
C ALA A 70 11.13 -12.82 10.86
N LEU A 71 10.46 -12.09 9.97
CA LEU A 71 10.77 -10.69 9.68
C LEU A 71 10.58 -9.81 10.92
N PHE A 72 9.42 -9.89 11.56
CA PHE A 72 9.11 -9.08 12.74
C PHE A 72 10.00 -9.42 13.93
N ASP A 73 10.31 -10.71 14.16
CA ASP A 73 11.25 -11.16 15.20
C ASP A 73 12.66 -10.59 14.97
N ARG A 74 13.09 -10.52 13.71
CA ARG A 74 14.41 -9.97 13.35
C ARG A 74 14.50 -8.46 13.49
N VAL A 75 13.45 -7.74 13.12
CA VAL A 75 13.42 -6.26 13.17
C VAL A 75 13.21 -5.78 14.61
N GLY A 76 12.47 -6.52 15.41
CA GLY A 76 12.17 -6.19 16.81
C GLY A 76 11.13 -5.06 16.94
N PRO A 77 11.14 -4.31 18.06
CA PRO A 77 10.15 -3.26 18.32
C PRO A 77 10.19 -2.14 17.29
N LEU A 78 9.01 -1.74 16.82
CA LEU A 78 8.80 -0.78 15.73
C LEU A 78 8.01 0.44 16.19
N ASP A 79 8.24 1.58 15.56
CA ASP A 79 7.43 2.80 15.72
C ASP A 79 6.44 2.96 14.57
N ILE A 80 6.82 2.47 13.36
CA ILE A 80 6.04 2.61 12.14
C ILE A 80 6.05 1.29 11.37
N VAL A 81 4.87 0.85 10.93
CA VAL A 81 4.71 -0.21 9.93
C VAL A 81 3.90 0.33 8.77
N VAL A 82 4.40 0.17 7.55
CA VAL A 82 3.67 0.51 6.33
C VAL A 82 3.51 -0.74 5.46
N ASN A 83 2.26 -1.10 5.16
CA ASN A 83 1.94 -2.22 4.31
C ASN A 83 1.54 -1.74 2.92
N THR A 84 2.43 -1.97 1.93
CA THR A 84 2.19 -1.63 0.52
C THR A 84 2.15 -2.85 -0.40
N ALA A 85 2.39 -4.05 0.14
CA ALA A 85 2.39 -5.26 -0.66
C ALA A 85 1.04 -5.46 -1.37
N GLY A 86 1.09 -5.70 -2.67
CA GLY A 86 -0.12 -5.90 -3.46
C GLY A 86 0.18 -5.98 -4.96
N PHE A 87 -0.75 -6.59 -5.67
CA PHE A 87 -0.80 -6.59 -7.13
C PHE A 87 -2.25 -6.70 -7.59
N SER A 88 -2.50 -6.50 -8.88
CA SER A 88 -3.81 -6.67 -9.49
C SER A 88 -3.72 -7.52 -10.76
N ASN A 89 -4.81 -8.17 -11.09
CA ASN A 89 -5.06 -8.79 -12.38
C ASN A 89 -6.34 -8.22 -12.99
N PHE A 90 -6.56 -8.49 -14.25
CA PHE A 90 -7.74 -8.07 -14.99
C PHE A 90 -8.45 -9.29 -15.59
N GLY A 91 -9.78 -9.32 -15.44
CA GLY A 91 -10.60 -10.35 -16.07
C GLY A 91 -12.08 -10.18 -15.73
N ARG A 92 -12.97 -10.54 -16.66
CA ARG A 92 -14.41 -10.59 -16.37
C ARG A 92 -14.68 -11.66 -15.32
N ILE A 93 -15.63 -11.43 -14.43
CA ILE A 93 -15.97 -12.39 -13.35
C ILE A 93 -16.25 -13.79 -13.92
N ILE A 94 -16.95 -13.88 -15.05
CA ILE A 94 -17.31 -15.15 -15.67
C ILE A 94 -16.14 -15.89 -16.35
N GLU A 95 -15.02 -15.22 -16.55
CA GLU A 95 -13.82 -15.72 -17.25
C GLU A 95 -12.60 -15.86 -16.33
N MET A 96 -12.63 -15.20 -15.17
CA MET A 96 -11.48 -15.18 -14.24
C MET A 96 -11.28 -16.54 -13.60
N PRO A 97 -10.11 -17.17 -13.74
CA PRO A 97 -9.77 -18.37 -13.00
C PRO A 97 -9.83 -18.12 -11.48
N VAL A 98 -10.40 -19.08 -10.75
CA VAL A 98 -10.54 -18.96 -9.27
C VAL A 98 -9.18 -18.80 -8.60
N GLU A 99 -8.15 -19.42 -9.13
CA GLU A 99 -6.77 -19.36 -8.62
C GLU A 99 -6.20 -17.95 -8.76
N GLU A 100 -6.50 -17.24 -9.84
CA GLU A 100 -6.08 -15.84 -10.02
C GLU A 100 -6.82 -14.89 -9.06
N PHE A 101 -8.11 -15.15 -8.83
CA PHE A 101 -8.88 -14.42 -7.82
C PHE A 101 -8.26 -14.62 -6.43
N ARG A 102 -7.98 -15.90 -6.05
CA ARG A 102 -7.35 -16.25 -4.77
C ARG A 102 -5.99 -15.58 -4.59
N ALA A 103 -5.14 -15.64 -5.60
CA ALA A 103 -3.80 -15.07 -5.52
C ALA A 103 -3.82 -13.57 -5.18
N VAL A 104 -4.76 -12.79 -5.76
CA VAL A 104 -4.90 -11.37 -5.43
C VAL A 104 -5.41 -11.18 -4.00
N VAL A 105 -6.41 -11.97 -3.57
CA VAL A 105 -6.95 -11.90 -2.20
C VAL A 105 -5.88 -12.31 -1.20
N ASP A 106 -5.09 -13.34 -1.49
CA ASP A 106 -4.04 -13.83 -0.60
C ASP A 106 -2.97 -12.76 -0.35
N VAL A 107 -2.51 -12.06 -1.37
CA VAL A 107 -1.52 -10.99 -1.17
C VAL A 107 -2.15 -9.73 -0.57
N CYS A 108 -3.26 -9.25 -1.17
CA CYS A 108 -3.78 -7.92 -0.87
C CYS A 108 -4.64 -7.85 0.40
N LEU A 109 -5.19 -8.98 0.87
CA LEU A 109 -6.02 -9.05 2.07
C LEU A 109 -5.45 -9.99 3.14
N ASN A 110 -5.26 -11.26 2.83
CA ASN A 110 -4.75 -12.23 3.81
C ASN A 110 -3.34 -11.87 4.28
N GLY A 111 -2.45 -11.49 3.34
CA GLY A 111 -1.11 -11.00 3.64
C GLY A 111 -1.13 -9.72 4.46
N ALA A 112 -2.03 -8.78 4.13
CA ALA A 112 -2.19 -7.56 4.92
C ALA A 112 -2.68 -7.85 6.35
N PHE A 113 -3.58 -8.85 6.53
CA PHE A 113 -3.98 -9.31 7.85
C PHE A 113 -2.80 -9.89 8.64
N ILE A 114 -1.97 -10.73 8.00
CA ILE A 114 -0.78 -11.29 8.65
C ILE A 114 0.17 -10.17 9.09
N VAL A 115 0.44 -9.20 8.22
CA VAL A 115 1.27 -8.03 8.56
C VAL A 115 0.66 -7.25 9.72
N ALA A 116 -0.65 -6.97 9.72
CA ALA A 116 -1.34 -6.26 10.80
C ALA A 116 -1.27 -7.02 12.13
N LYS A 117 -1.43 -8.36 12.11
CA LYS A 117 -1.31 -9.24 13.27
C LYS A 117 0.06 -9.09 13.96
N TYR A 118 1.15 -9.13 13.19
CA TYR A 118 2.50 -9.00 13.74
C TYR A 118 2.85 -7.55 14.07
N ALA A 119 2.35 -6.58 13.30
CA ALA A 119 2.48 -5.16 13.63
C ALA A 119 1.83 -4.84 14.99
N GLY A 120 0.63 -5.37 15.26
CA GLY A 120 -0.04 -5.18 16.55
C GLY A 120 0.74 -5.76 17.74
N ARG A 121 1.59 -6.77 17.51
CA ARG A 121 2.45 -7.35 18.56
C ARG A 121 3.74 -6.57 18.78
N GLN A 122 4.34 -6.02 17.71
CA GLN A 122 5.69 -5.45 17.72
C GLN A 122 5.73 -3.92 17.72
N LEU A 123 4.64 -3.25 17.35
CA LEU A 123 4.56 -1.80 17.45
C LEU A 123 4.65 -1.39 18.94
N ARG A 124 5.46 -0.38 19.19
CA ARG A 124 5.49 0.30 20.48
C ARG A 124 4.18 1.03 20.73
N ASP A 125 3.86 1.29 21.99
CA ASP A 125 2.72 2.12 22.35
C ASP A 125 2.88 3.52 21.72
N GLY A 126 1.82 4.04 21.13
CA GLY A 126 1.86 5.27 20.36
C GLY A 126 2.32 5.11 18.90
N GLY A 127 2.65 3.89 18.46
CA GLY A 127 3.09 3.59 17.11
C GLY A 127 2.02 3.81 16.03
N SER A 128 2.40 3.58 14.77
CA SER A 128 1.50 3.76 13.62
C SER A 128 1.60 2.61 12.62
N LEU A 129 0.44 2.06 12.22
CA LEU A 129 0.28 1.16 11.09
C LEU A 129 -0.47 1.91 9.97
N VAL A 130 0.12 1.97 8.76
CA VAL A 130 -0.54 2.53 7.59
C VAL A 130 -0.56 1.51 6.46
N SER A 131 -1.76 1.28 5.88
CA SER A 131 -1.93 0.39 4.74
C SER A 131 -2.24 1.16 3.46
N VAL A 132 -1.77 0.66 2.32
CA VAL A 132 -2.15 1.20 1.00
C VAL A 132 -3.31 0.38 0.46
N THR A 133 -4.52 0.97 0.50
CA THR A 133 -5.73 0.43 -0.12
C THR A 133 -5.80 0.83 -1.61
N SER A 134 -6.93 1.27 -2.09
CA SER A 134 -7.13 1.76 -3.46
C SER A 134 -8.46 2.49 -3.56
N LEU A 135 -8.61 3.38 -4.54
CA LEU A 135 -9.90 3.89 -5.00
C LEU A 135 -10.90 2.74 -5.27
N ASN A 136 -10.41 1.59 -5.74
CA ASN A 136 -11.22 0.39 -5.99
C ASN A 136 -11.80 -0.26 -4.73
N ALA A 137 -11.40 0.16 -3.54
CA ALA A 137 -12.04 -0.28 -2.30
C ALA A 137 -13.50 0.21 -2.18
N ARG A 138 -13.87 1.26 -2.90
CA ARG A 138 -15.21 1.87 -2.85
C ARG A 138 -15.81 2.25 -4.20
N LEU A 139 -15.01 2.36 -5.25
CA LEU A 139 -15.46 2.64 -6.61
C LEU A 139 -15.26 1.40 -7.48
N ALA A 140 -16.37 0.81 -7.91
CA ALA A 140 -16.34 -0.42 -8.70
C ALA A 140 -15.68 -0.19 -10.07
N ALA A 141 -14.83 -1.16 -10.46
CA ALA A 141 -14.13 -1.16 -11.73
C ALA A 141 -14.42 -2.48 -12.48
N PRO A 142 -14.98 -2.43 -13.68
CA PRO A 142 -15.13 -3.62 -14.51
C PRO A 142 -13.79 -4.33 -14.70
N GLY A 143 -13.78 -5.67 -14.53
CA GLY A 143 -12.57 -6.49 -14.65
C GLY A 143 -11.66 -6.54 -13.42
N MET A 144 -11.96 -5.83 -12.34
CA MET A 144 -11.11 -5.78 -11.14
C MET A 144 -11.76 -6.43 -9.91
N SER A 145 -12.53 -7.49 -10.09
CA SER A 145 -13.33 -8.10 -9.02
C SER A 145 -12.50 -8.54 -7.82
N ALA A 146 -11.40 -9.27 -8.05
CA ALA A 146 -10.51 -9.76 -6.98
C ALA A 146 -9.86 -8.61 -6.22
N TYR A 147 -9.30 -7.64 -6.96
CA TYR A 147 -8.60 -6.50 -6.38
C TYR A 147 -9.54 -5.59 -5.59
N SER A 148 -10.71 -5.26 -6.16
CA SER A 148 -11.72 -4.43 -5.49
C SER A 148 -12.22 -5.09 -4.20
N ALA A 149 -12.52 -6.39 -4.23
CA ALA A 149 -12.95 -7.14 -3.04
C ALA A 149 -11.86 -7.15 -1.96
N ALA A 150 -10.60 -7.43 -2.34
CA ALA A 150 -9.48 -7.45 -1.41
C ALA A 150 -9.21 -6.06 -0.79
N LYS A 151 -9.23 -5.00 -1.59
CA LYS A 151 -8.98 -3.63 -1.10
C LYS A 151 -10.13 -3.07 -0.26
N ALA A 152 -11.38 -3.45 -0.55
CA ALA A 152 -12.53 -3.16 0.31
C ALA A 152 -12.41 -3.90 1.66
N GLY A 153 -12.02 -5.18 1.64
CA GLY A 153 -11.71 -5.94 2.85
C GLY A 153 -10.59 -5.31 3.67
N LEU A 154 -9.51 -4.84 3.01
CA LEU A 154 -8.40 -4.15 3.69
C LEU A 154 -8.84 -2.82 4.32
N ALA A 155 -9.73 -2.07 3.67
CA ALA A 155 -10.30 -0.85 4.25
C ALA A 155 -11.07 -1.15 5.55
N MET A 156 -11.90 -2.18 5.57
CA MET A 156 -12.59 -2.62 6.78
C MET A 156 -11.64 -3.18 7.84
N LEU A 157 -10.64 -3.98 7.44
CA LEU A 157 -9.61 -4.50 8.34
C LEU A 157 -8.85 -3.37 9.05
N THR A 158 -8.57 -2.26 8.35
CA THR A 158 -7.95 -1.05 8.92
C THR A 158 -8.80 -0.50 10.07
N GLN A 159 -10.11 -0.43 9.91
CA GLN A 159 -11.03 0.09 10.93
C GLN A 159 -11.10 -0.84 12.15
N VAL A 160 -11.19 -2.16 11.91
CA VAL A 160 -11.18 -3.15 13.00
C VAL A 160 -9.87 -3.08 13.80
N ALA A 161 -8.73 -3.08 13.10
CA ALA A 161 -7.43 -2.99 13.75
C ALA A 161 -7.25 -1.66 14.53
N ALA A 162 -7.83 -0.56 14.03
CA ALA A 162 -7.80 0.71 14.75
C ALA A 162 -8.52 0.62 16.11
N LEU A 163 -9.66 -0.07 16.18
CA LEU A 163 -10.38 -0.29 17.43
C LEU A 163 -9.59 -1.19 18.39
N GLU A 164 -9.02 -2.28 17.88
CA GLU A 164 -8.30 -3.27 18.71
C GLU A 164 -6.96 -2.74 19.25
N PHE A 165 -6.27 -1.86 18.48
CA PHE A 165 -4.95 -1.35 18.86
C PHE A 165 -5.02 -0.02 19.64
N ALA A 166 -6.18 0.65 19.66
CA ALA A 166 -6.39 1.91 20.37
C ALA A 166 -6.03 1.90 21.86
N PRO A 167 -6.25 0.80 22.65
CA PRO A 167 -5.83 0.75 24.05
C PRO A 167 -4.32 0.93 24.27
N ARG A 168 -3.51 0.65 23.23
CA ARG A 168 -2.06 0.89 23.24
C ARG A 168 -1.67 2.20 22.55
N HIS A 169 -2.64 3.07 22.26
CA HIS A 169 -2.45 4.32 21.53
C HIS A 169 -1.83 4.12 20.12
N ILE A 170 -1.87 2.90 19.57
CA ILE A 170 -1.41 2.62 18.23
C ILE A 170 -2.49 3.09 17.24
N ARG A 171 -2.09 3.94 16.30
CA ARG A 171 -2.98 4.45 15.27
C ARG A 171 -2.90 3.55 14.04
N VAL A 172 -4.06 3.20 13.48
CA VAL A 172 -4.15 2.37 12.29
C VAL A 172 -4.97 3.12 11.24
N ASN A 173 -4.36 3.46 10.12
CA ASN A 173 -4.99 4.20 9.04
C ASN A 173 -4.65 3.56 7.68
N ALA A 174 -5.32 4.02 6.64
CA ALA A 174 -5.00 3.66 5.27
C ALA A 174 -5.03 4.87 4.35
N VAL A 175 -4.31 4.79 3.24
CA VAL A 175 -4.48 5.69 2.10
C VAL A 175 -5.17 4.94 0.97
N SER A 176 -6.02 5.63 0.20
CA SER A 176 -6.79 5.11 -0.93
C SER A 176 -6.36 5.84 -2.20
N PRO A 177 -5.24 5.44 -2.82
CA PRO A 177 -4.76 6.10 -4.03
C PRO A 177 -5.69 5.87 -5.21
N GLY A 178 -5.76 6.86 -6.10
CA GLY A 178 -6.25 6.70 -7.45
C GLY A 178 -5.22 6.02 -8.34
N PHE A 179 -5.24 6.35 -9.64
CA PHE A 179 -4.26 5.83 -10.57
C PHE A 179 -2.91 6.54 -10.39
N VAL A 180 -1.92 5.78 -9.90
CA VAL A 180 -0.55 6.27 -9.63
C VAL A 180 0.40 5.68 -10.66
N HIS A 181 1.26 6.50 -11.25
CA HIS A 181 2.26 6.05 -12.20
C HIS A 181 3.37 5.26 -11.49
N THR A 182 3.36 3.94 -11.69
CA THR A 182 4.29 2.98 -11.07
C THR A 182 4.66 1.88 -12.08
N PRO A 183 5.67 1.06 -11.80
CA PRO A 183 5.94 -0.13 -12.62
C PRO A 183 4.71 -1.05 -12.78
N LEU A 184 3.86 -1.16 -11.76
CA LEU A 184 2.63 -1.97 -11.81
C LEU A 184 1.60 -1.43 -12.83
N THR A 185 1.50 -0.12 -12.99
CA THR A 185 0.49 0.54 -13.83
C THR A 185 1.04 0.95 -15.21
N GLN A 186 2.33 0.76 -15.45
CA GLN A 186 3.00 1.21 -16.67
C GLN A 186 2.36 0.66 -17.97
N ALA A 187 1.98 -0.60 -17.99
CA ALA A 187 1.35 -1.20 -19.16
C ALA A 187 0.03 -0.51 -19.54
N VAL A 188 -0.76 -0.09 -18.54
CA VAL A 188 -2.04 0.60 -18.74
C VAL A 188 -1.82 1.99 -19.34
N THR A 189 -0.75 2.69 -18.97
CA THR A 189 -0.42 4.03 -19.50
C THR A 189 0.05 4.00 -20.96
N GLN A 190 0.38 2.82 -21.49
CA GLN A 190 0.76 2.66 -22.90
C GLN A 190 -0.44 2.56 -23.85
N VAL A 191 -1.67 2.48 -23.33
CA VAL A 191 -2.90 2.49 -24.13
C VAL A 191 -3.51 3.88 -24.06
N PRO A 192 -3.36 4.73 -25.09
CA PRO A 192 -3.76 6.15 -25.04
C PRO A 192 -5.22 6.36 -24.63
N ALA A 193 -6.15 5.59 -25.20
CA ALA A 193 -7.57 5.70 -24.89
C ALA A 193 -7.91 5.38 -23.42
N VAL A 194 -7.14 4.49 -22.78
CA VAL A 194 -7.29 4.19 -21.34
C VAL A 194 -6.70 5.31 -20.50
N LEU A 195 -5.52 5.81 -20.89
CA LEU A 195 -4.88 6.93 -20.20
C LEU A 195 -5.78 8.19 -20.23
N ASP A 196 -6.33 8.53 -21.40
CA ASP A 196 -7.22 9.68 -21.56
C ASP A 196 -8.47 9.53 -20.70
N ASP A 197 -9.06 8.32 -20.62
CA ASP A 197 -10.21 8.04 -19.77
C ASP A 197 -9.87 8.21 -18.26
N TYR A 198 -8.67 7.81 -17.82
CA TYR A 198 -8.20 8.09 -16.45
C TYR A 198 -8.04 9.58 -16.19
N LEU A 199 -7.45 10.33 -17.11
CA LEU A 199 -7.23 11.78 -16.98
C LEU A 199 -8.56 12.54 -16.94
N GLU A 200 -9.54 12.18 -17.79
CA GLU A 200 -10.88 12.75 -17.81
C GLU A 200 -11.62 12.53 -16.48
N ASN A 201 -11.41 11.35 -15.87
CA ASN A 201 -12.05 10.99 -14.62
C ASN A 201 -11.21 11.31 -13.37
N THR A 202 -10.12 12.06 -13.53
CA THR A 202 -9.33 12.61 -12.43
C THR A 202 -9.43 14.14 -12.44
N PRO A 203 -10.25 14.76 -11.56
CA PRO A 203 -10.47 16.22 -11.56
C PRO A 203 -9.21 17.08 -11.52
N LEU A 204 -8.13 16.62 -10.84
CA LEU A 204 -6.85 17.33 -10.85
C LEU A 204 -6.08 17.21 -12.18
N GLY A 205 -6.59 16.48 -13.18
CA GLY A 205 -6.07 16.42 -14.55
C GLY A 205 -4.68 15.78 -14.70
N ARG A 206 -4.23 15.03 -13.71
CA ARG A 206 -2.96 14.29 -13.75
C ARG A 206 -3.05 12.94 -13.03
N LEU A 207 -2.18 12.03 -13.39
CA LEU A 207 -1.94 10.83 -12.60
C LEU A 207 -1.25 11.18 -11.29
N GLY A 208 -1.46 10.34 -10.26
CA GLY A 208 -0.69 10.41 -9.03
C GLY A 208 0.76 10.01 -9.25
N ALA A 209 1.67 10.64 -8.52
CA ALA A 209 3.05 10.19 -8.38
C ALA A 209 3.20 9.35 -7.10
N PRO A 210 4.18 8.41 -7.04
CA PRO A 210 4.49 7.70 -5.80
C PRO A 210 4.77 8.62 -4.62
N THR A 211 5.34 9.80 -4.86
CA THR A 211 5.60 10.84 -3.86
C THR A 211 4.33 11.45 -3.29
N ASP A 212 3.27 11.64 -4.10
CA ASP A 212 1.97 12.10 -3.58
C ASP A 212 1.45 11.15 -2.49
N VAL A 213 1.64 9.84 -2.69
CA VAL A 213 1.21 8.82 -1.71
C VAL A 213 2.15 8.79 -0.51
N ALA A 214 3.46 8.90 -0.74
CA ALA A 214 4.45 8.93 0.33
C ALA A 214 4.17 10.09 1.30
N ASP A 215 3.94 11.30 0.81
CA ASP A 215 3.68 12.48 1.65
C ASP A 215 2.47 12.28 2.57
N ALA A 216 1.39 11.68 2.06
CA ALA A 216 0.21 11.36 2.87
C ALA A 216 0.50 10.29 3.92
N VAL A 217 1.28 9.26 3.58
CA VAL A 217 1.68 8.20 4.53
C VAL A 217 2.59 8.77 5.61
N LEU A 218 3.57 9.62 5.26
CA LEU A 218 4.44 10.27 6.23
C LEU A 218 3.62 11.14 7.20
N PHE A 219 2.66 11.91 6.68
CA PHE A 219 1.73 12.65 7.54
C PHE A 219 1.00 11.73 8.51
N LEU A 220 0.40 10.62 8.05
CA LEU A 220 -0.31 9.65 8.89
C LEU A 220 0.62 8.98 9.92
N CYS A 221 1.90 8.80 9.62
CA CYS A 221 2.90 8.26 10.53
C CYS A 221 3.45 9.30 11.54
N SER A 222 3.15 10.59 11.34
CA SER A 222 3.68 11.67 12.15
C SER A 222 2.80 12.00 13.37
N ALA A 223 3.35 12.79 14.31
CA ALA A 223 2.59 13.33 15.43
C ALA A 223 1.47 14.30 15.02
N LYS A 224 1.55 14.87 13.79
CA LYS A 224 0.51 15.75 13.26
C LYS A 224 -0.82 15.02 13.04
N ALA A 225 -0.79 13.69 12.88
CA ALA A 225 -1.96 12.82 12.73
C ALA A 225 -2.38 12.14 14.05
N SER A 226 -1.99 12.68 15.22
CA SER A 226 -2.22 12.06 16.53
C SER A 226 -3.70 11.83 16.89
N TRP A 227 -4.63 12.51 16.21
CA TRP A 227 -6.08 12.34 16.39
C TRP A 227 -6.75 11.60 15.24
N LEU A 228 -5.96 10.89 14.39
CA LEU A 228 -6.45 10.12 13.26
C LEU A 228 -6.18 8.63 13.47
N THR A 229 -7.25 7.84 13.60
CA THR A 229 -7.19 6.37 13.59
C THR A 229 -8.48 5.81 12.97
N GLY A 230 -8.37 4.70 12.23
CA GLY A 230 -9.48 4.09 11.50
C GLY A 230 -9.84 4.79 10.19
N GLU A 231 -9.07 5.79 9.77
CA GLU A 231 -9.34 6.57 8.55
C GLU A 231 -8.81 5.86 7.30
N VAL A 232 -9.59 5.94 6.22
CA VAL A 232 -9.18 5.55 4.86
C VAL A 232 -9.15 6.81 4.00
N LEU A 233 -8.00 7.46 3.96
CA LEU A 233 -7.81 8.75 3.31
C LEU A 233 -7.83 8.62 1.80
N ASP A 234 -8.81 9.21 1.13
CA ASP A 234 -8.87 9.29 -0.33
C ASP A 234 -7.76 10.19 -0.87
N LEU A 235 -6.86 9.60 -1.66
CA LEU A 235 -5.74 10.28 -2.29
C LEU A 235 -5.73 9.98 -3.79
N ASN A 236 -6.69 10.54 -4.53
CA ASN A 236 -6.98 10.09 -5.88
C ASN A 236 -7.28 11.24 -6.87
N GLY A 237 -6.85 12.46 -6.56
CA GLY A 237 -7.06 13.63 -7.42
C GLY A 237 -8.52 13.97 -7.66
N GLY A 238 -9.44 13.51 -6.77
CA GLY A 238 -10.88 13.71 -6.90
C GLY A 238 -11.58 12.62 -7.75
N ALA A 239 -10.87 11.58 -8.17
CA ALA A 239 -11.44 10.53 -9.03
C ALA A 239 -12.65 9.82 -8.39
N HIS A 240 -12.74 9.77 -7.06
CA HIS A 240 -13.89 9.20 -6.34
C HIS A 240 -15.22 9.96 -6.56
N LEU A 241 -15.17 11.17 -7.11
CA LEU A 241 -16.33 12.00 -7.48
C LEU A 241 -16.82 11.72 -8.91
N LYS A 242 -16.11 10.89 -9.64
CA LYS A 242 -16.35 10.55 -11.05
C LYS A 242 -16.60 9.06 -11.21
N ARG A 243 -16.85 8.61 -12.46
CA ARG A 243 -16.89 7.18 -12.78
C ARG A 243 -15.48 6.57 -12.83
N TYR A 244 -15.39 5.27 -12.61
CA TYR A 244 -14.15 4.55 -12.89
C TYR A 244 -14.01 4.33 -14.41
N PRO A 245 -12.81 4.45 -15.01
CA PRO A 245 -12.56 4.11 -16.41
C PRO A 245 -12.92 2.65 -16.74
N ASP A 246 -13.57 2.43 -17.87
CA ASP A 246 -13.92 1.08 -18.32
C ASP A 246 -12.84 0.52 -19.25
N ILE A 247 -11.78 -0.01 -18.63
CA ILE A 247 -10.60 -0.57 -19.32
C ILE A 247 -11.03 -1.73 -20.23
N LEU A 248 -11.95 -2.60 -19.78
CA LEU A 248 -12.41 -3.73 -20.57
C LEU A 248 -13.09 -3.26 -21.86
N ALA A 249 -13.94 -2.24 -21.79
CA ALA A 249 -14.58 -1.69 -22.99
C ALA A 249 -13.58 -1.07 -23.98
N HIS A 250 -12.47 -0.49 -23.48
CA HIS A 250 -11.39 -0.01 -24.35
C HIS A 250 -10.65 -1.17 -25.04
N LEU A 251 -10.31 -2.22 -24.29
CA LEU A 251 -9.62 -3.40 -24.83
C LEU A 251 -10.49 -4.16 -25.85
N ASP A 252 -11.79 -4.35 -25.57
CA ASP A 252 -12.73 -5.00 -26.48
C ASP A 252 -12.81 -4.25 -27.82
N ARG A 253 -12.85 -2.92 -27.79
CA ARG A 253 -12.84 -2.09 -29.02
C ARG A 253 -11.57 -2.27 -29.84
N MET A 254 -10.40 -2.38 -29.16
CA MET A 254 -9.12 -2.61 -29.85
C MET A 254 -9.05 -4.00 -30.49
N ALA A 255 -9.63 -5.02 -29.85
CA ALA A 255 -9.66 -6.38 -30.37
C ALA A 255 -10.64 -6.58 -31.53
N SER A 256 -11.56 -5.63 -31.77
CA SER A 256 -12.59 -5.67 -32.80
C SER A 256 -12.16 -4.99 -34.13
N VAL A 257 -10.96 -4.42 -34.15
CA VAL A 257 -10.31 -3.78 -35.33
C VAL A 257 -9.21 -4.67 -35.88
#